data_79a3874335c864320997180d6509dd23
#
_entry.id   79a3874335c864320997180d6509dd23
#
_cell.length_a   1.000
_cell.length_b   1.000
_cell.length_c   1.000
_cell.angle_alpha   90.00
_cell.angle_beta   90.00
_cell.angle_gamma   90.00
#
_symmetry.space_group_name_H-M   'P 1'
#
loop_
_entity.id
_entity.type
_entity.pdbx_description
1 polymer ?
#
loop_
_entity_poly.entity_id
_entity_poly.type
_entity_poly.pdbx_seq_one_letter_code
_entity_poly.pdbx_strand_id
1 'polypeptide(L)'
;IPSNNLGKGLQNDTVKAYIYKRNRSNKQEADIVEIIERDKTSFVGVLQLSKNFGFVVADDFKMYTDIFVAKNKLKDAEDGVKVLVKITDWPANSKTPFGEILEILGMPGDHETEIHSILLEYGLPYKFPENVEAEAGLIPLTISQNEIDKRRDMRNETTFTIDPKDAKDFDDALSFKVLENGNYEIGIHIADVSHYVEEKTNLEEEAYNRATSVYLVDRVVPMLPEVLSNGVCSLRPNEEKLTFSSIFEINNKAHVVNEWFGRTVIYSDKRFAYEEAQEIIETKGNTISEEISITGESYTVQPEIVTAILTLQELAKKLRKKRLQQGAITFDRVEVKFNLDENAEPVGVFFKESKDANKLIEEFMLLANRKVAEFIGSKKGVETKNTFIYRVHDEPNLDKLMALQSIVSKFGYSNKIDLKNKQTTSSSLNKLLEDVHGKGESNMIETLAVRSMSKAVYTTQNIGHYG
;
A
#
# COMPACT_ATOMS: atom_id res chain seq x y z
N ILE A 1 -23.76 5.44 -23.02
CA ILE A 1 -24.67 6.61 -23.20
C ILE A 1 -23.94 7.59 -24.11
N PRO A 2 -24.53 8.04 -25.23
CA PRO A 2 -23.94 9.08 -26.07
C PRO A 2 -23.81 10.42 -25.30
N SER A 3 -22.79 11.22 -25.64
CA SER A 3 -22.53 12.51 -24.93
C SER A 3 -23.73 13.46 -24.94
N ASN A 4 -24.53 13.48 -26.02
CA ASN A 4 -25.74 14.30 -26.12
C ASN A 4 -26.88 13.82 -25.22
N ASN A 5 -26.79 12.63 -24.67
CA ASN A 5 -27.84 11.96 -23.88
C ASN A 5 -27.43 11.82 -22.40
N LEU A 6 -26.32 12.44 -22.01
CA LEU A 6 -25.85 12.45 -20.62
C LEU A 6 -26.77 13.27 -19.68
N GLY A 7 -27.64 14.11 -20.24
CA GLY A 7 -28.44 15.02 -19.44
C GLY A 7 -27.53 16.00 -18.70
N LYS A 8 -27.37 15.85 -17.40
CA LYS A 8 -26.37 16.53 -16.55
C LYS A 8 -25.59 15.53 -15.72
N GLY A 9 -25.60 14.26 -16.13
CA GLY A 9 -24.90 13.18 -15.46
C GLY A 9 -23.40 13.34 -15.60
N LEU A 10 -22.72 13.12 -14.49
CA LEU A 10 -21.27 13.01 -14.41
C LEU A 10 -20.87 11.53 -14.25
N GLN A 11 -19.59 11.26 -14.36
CA GLN A 11 -19.11 9.89 -14.17
C GLN A 11 -19.40 9.42 -12.73
N ASN A 12 -19.78 8.15 -12.59
CA ASN A 12 -20.18 7.46 -11.37
C ASN A 12 -21.49 7.94 -10.72
N ASP A 13 -22.17 8.94 -11.26
CA ASP A 13 -23.49 9.32 -10.76
C ASP A 13 -24.45 8.12 -10.81
N THR A 14 -25.27 7.95 -9.77
CA THR A 14 -26.39 7.02 -9.79
C THR A 14 -27.57 7.69 -10.51
N VAL A 15 -27.98 7.12 -11.65
CA VAL A 15 -28.93 7.76 -12.56
C VAL A 15 -30.09 6.85 -12.90
N LYS A 16 -31.23 7.47 -13.21
CA LYS A 16 -32.35 6.80 -13.88
C LYS A 16 -32.20 7.00 -15.37
N ALA A 17 -32.10 5.91 -16.13
CA ALA A 17 -31.88 5.95 -17.57
C ALA A 17 -33.03 5.26 -18.31
N TYR A 18 -33.41 5.86 -19.44
CA TYR A 18 -34.33 5.24 -20.40
C TYR A 18 -33.52 4.51 -21.49
N ILE A 19 -33.65 3.18 -21.55
CA ILE A 19 -32.90 2.34 -22.50
C ILE A 19 -33.76 2.08 -23.73
N TYR A 20 -33.18 2.27 -24.93
CA TYR A 20 -33.85 2.01 -26.22
C TYR A 20 -32.89 1.38 -27.22
N LYS A 21 -33.46 0.75 -28.25
CA LYS A 21 -32.70 0.20 -29.39
C LYS A 21 -32.70 1.20 -30.54
N ARG A 22 -31.56 1.46 -31.11
CA ARG A 22 -31.43 2.31 -32.29
C ARG A 22 -31.87 1.53 -33.53
N ASN A 23 -32.75 2.11 -34.36
CA ASN A 23 -33.40 1.44 -35.50
C ASN A 23 -32.43 0.91 -36.60
N ARG A 24 -31.12 1.19 -36.53
CA ARG A 24 -30.12 0.76 -37.53
C ARG A 24 -28.97 -0.08 -36.94
N SER A 25 -28.94 -0.33 -35.66
CA SER A 25 -27.94 -1.16 -35.02
C SER A 25 -28.57 -1.97 -33.89
N ASN A 26 -28.10 -3.20 -33.68
CA ASN A 26 -28.58 -4.02 -32.55
C ASN A 26 -28.04 -3.55 -31.18
N LYS A 27 -27.39 -2.38 -31.14
CA LYS A 27 -26.82 -1.79 -29.93
C LYS A 27 -27.90 -1.06 -29.14
N GLN A 28 -27.94 -1.32 -27.82
CA GLN A 28 -28.75 -0.55 -26.89
C GLN A 28 -28.09 0.80 -26.63
N GLU A 29 -28.86 1.86 -26.61
CA GLU A 29 -28.47 3.20 -26.17
C GLU A 29 -29.35 3.61 -24.99
N ALA A 30 -28.95 4.64 -24.26
CA ALA A 30 -29.72 5.13 -23.13
C ALA A 30 -29.61 6.65 -23.01
N ASP A 31 -30.71 7.25 -22.53
CA ASP A 31 -30.80 8.66 -22.15
C ASP A 31 -30.88 8.76 -20.63
N ILE A 32 -30.12 9.64 -20.01
CA ILE A 32 -30.26 9.93 -18.58
C ILE A 32 -31.49 10.82 -18.40
N VAL A 33 -32.46 10.33 -17.62
CA VAL A 33 -33.73 11.01 -17.34
C VAL A 33 -33.65 11.79 -16.04
N GLU A 34 -32.95 11.23 -15.04
CA GLU A 34 -32.86 11.79 -13.69
C GLU A 34 -31.54 11.39 -13.04
N ILE A 35 -30.94 12.29 -12.27
CA ILE A 35 -29.78 12.00 -11.42
C ILE A 35 -30.35 11.74 -10.03
N ILE A 36 -30.22 10.49 -9.56
CA ILE A 36 -30.71 10.05 -8.25
C ILE A 36 -29.72 10.49 -7.19
N GLU A 37 -28.43 10.25 -7.41
CA GLU A 37 -27.35 10.58 -6.50
C GLU A 37 -26.10 11.00 -7.28
N ARG A 38 -25.48 12.07 -6.85
CA ARG A 38 -24.27 12.59 -7.46
C ARG A 38 -23.05 12.09 -6.66
N ASP A 39 -22.14 11.39 -7.34
CA ASP A 39 -20.94 10.82 -6.74
C ASP A 39 -19.97 11.91 -6.29
N LYS A 40 -19.68 12.90 -7.16
CA LYS A 40 -18.72 13.97 -6.89
C LYS A 40 -19.39 15.35 -7.05
N THR A 41 -19.36 16.15 -5.99
CA THR A 41 -19.93 17.51 -5.98
C THR A 41 -18.89 18.60 -5.95
N SER A 42 -17.64 18.31 -5.61
CA SER A 42 -16.55 19.27 -5.51
C SER A 42 -15.46 18.96 -6.52
N PHE A 43 -14.91 20.01 -7.14
CA PHE A 43 -13.90 19.91 -8.20
C PHE A 43 -12.78 20.91 -7.95
N VAL A 44 -11.55 20.50 -8.25
CA VAL A 44 -10.41 21.41 -8.34
C VAL A 44 -10.35 21.95 -9.76
N GLY A 45 -9.98 23.21 -9.89
CA GLY A 45 -9.77 23.83 -11.21
C GLY A 45 -9.25 25.25 -11.11
N VAL A 46 -8.97 25.84 -12.28
CA VAL A 46 -8.44 27.20 -12.39
C VAL A 46 -9.57 28.19 -12.54
N LEU A 47 -9.57 29.23 -11.71
CA LEU A 47 -10.55 30.30 -11.76
C LEU A 47 -10.23 31.29 -12.88
N GLN A 48 -11.20 31.56 -13.74
CA GLN A 48 -11.21 32.62 -14.75
C GLN A 48 -12.20 33.69 -14.34
N LEU A 49 -11.70 34.86 -13.96
CA LEU A 49 -12.54 35.96 -13.48
C LEU A 49 -13.06 36.83 -14.61
N SER A 50 -14.31 37.24 -14.46
CA SER A 50 -14.95 38.35 -15.18
C SER A 50 -15.36 39.44 -14.19
N LYS A 51 -15.82 40.61 -14.68
CA LYS A 51 -16.15 41.77 -13.83
C LYS A 51 -17.10 41.46 -12.66
N ASN A 52 -18.06 40.53 -12.83
CA ASN A 52 -19.13 40.27 -11.85
C ASN A 52 -19.36 38.78 -11.56
N PHE A 53 -18.55 37.89 -12.09
CA PHE A 53 -18.64 36.44 -11.92
C PHE A 53 -17.31 35.79 -12.31
N GLY A 54 -17.16 34.50 -12.06
CA GLY A 54 -16.06 33.69 -12.54
C GLY A 54 -16.54 32.36 -13.10
N PHE A 55 -15.67 31.71 -13.86
CA PHE A 55 -15.79 30.32 -14.23
C PHE A 55 -14.62 29.53 -13.66
N VAL A 56 -14.87 28.36 -13.15
CA VAL A 56 -13.82 27.43 -12.78
C VAL A 56 -13.74 26.36 -13.86
N VAL A 57 -12.59 26.32 -14.53
CA VAL A 57 -12.22 25.27 -15.49
C VAL A 57 -11.65 24.11 -14.71
N ALA A 58 -12.42 23.02 -14.58
CA ALA A 58 -12.03 21.88 -13.77
C ALA A 58 -10.80 21.16 -14.37
N ASP A 59 -9.87 20.71 -13.51
CA ASP A 59 -8.71 19.91 -13.90
C ASP A 59 -9.13 18.50 -14.34
N ASP A 60 -10.22 17.97 -13.74
CA ASP A 60 -10.80 16.70 -14.16
C ASP A 60 -11.46 16.82 -15.54
N PHE A 61 -10.82 16.27 -16.57
CA PHE A 61 -11.33 16.24 -17.96
C PHE A 61 -12.70 15.56 -18.12
N LYS A 62 -13.17 14.81 -17.12
CA LYS A 62 -14.50 14.20 -17.11
C LYS A 62 -15.60 15.21 -16.77
N MET A 63 -15.21 16.34 -16.19
CA MET A 63 -16.10 17.49 -16.03
C MET A 63 -16.14 18.28 -17.36
N TYR A 64 -17.13 17.98 -18.17
CA TYR A 64 -17.24 18.42 -19.56
C TYR A 64 -17.69 19.87 -19.75
N THR A 65 -17.87 20.64 -18.68
CA THR A 65 -18.29 22.03 -18.71
C THR A 65 -17.71 22.80 -17.52
N ASP A 66 -17.49 24.12 -17.71
CA ASP A 66 -17.00 25.00 -16.67
C ASP A 66 -18.07 25.21 -15.57
N ILE A 67 -17.64 25.53 -14.37
CA ILE A 67 -18.53 25.79 -13.21
C ILE A 67 -18.66 27.29 -13.03
N PHE A 68 -19.87 27.82 -13.15
CA PHE A 68 -20.16 29.23 -12.93
C PHE A 68 -20.16 29.57 -11.44
N VAL A 69 -19.46 30.64 -11.06
CA VAL A 69 -19.37 31.14 -9.69
C VAL A 69 -19.81 32.60 -9.65
N ALA A 70 -20.87 32.89 -8.89
CA ALA A 70 -21.35 34.25 -8.73
C ALA A 70 -20.41 35.09 -7.84
N LYS A 71 -20.38 36.41 -8.04
CA LYS A 71 -19.45 37.32 -7.37
C LYS A 71 -19.40 37.16 -5.84
N ASN A 72 -20.52 36.96 -5.20
CA ASN A 72 -20.64 36.79 -3.73
C ASN A 72 -20.16 35.40 -3.25
N LYS A 73 -19.79 34.49 -4.14
CA LYS A 73 -19.30 33.14 -3.86
C LYS A 73 -17.83 32.92 -4.28
N LEU A 74 -17.13 33.98 -4.68
CA LEU A 74 -15.74 33.94 -5.14
C LEU A 74 -14.71 33.93 -3.98
N LYS A 75 -15.10 34.28 -2.74
CA LYS A 75 -14.20 34.36 -1.57
C LYS A 75 -12.92 35.16 -1.79
N ASP A 76 -13.02 36.26 -2.55
CA ASP A 76 -11.90 37.15 -2.91
C ASP A 76 -10.74 36.44 -3.65
N ALA A 77 -11.03 35.32 -4.34
CA ALA A 77 -10.07 34.64 -5.16
C ALA A 77 -9.65 35.48 -6.37
N GLU A 78 -8.36 35.49 -6.67
CA GLU A 78 -7.78 36.20 -7.81
C GLU A 78 -7.94 35.42 -9.12
N ASP A 79 -7.76 36.11 -10.24
CA ASP A 79 -7.79 35.48 -11.56
C ASP A 79 -6.60 34.53 -11.73
N GLY A 80 -6.86 33.36 -12.30
CA GLY A 80 -5.83 32.35 -12.61
C GLY A 80 -5.42 31.46 -11.43
N VAL A 81 -5.94 31.65 -10.21
CA VAL A 81 -5.63 30.76 -9.07
C VAL A 81 -6.37 29.43 -9.17
N LYS A 82 -5.77 28.38 -8.64
CA LYS A 82 -6.45 27.09 -8.40
C LYS A 82 -7.36 27.18 -7.19
N VAL A 83 -8.55 26.63 -7.33
CA VAL A 83 -9.57 26.64 -6.29
C VAL A 83 -10.26 25.27 -6.18
N LEU A 84 -10.75 24.97 -4.99
CA LEU A 84 -11.76 23.94 -4.77
C LEU A 84 -13.14 24.58 -4.88
N VAL A 85 -13.95 24.17 -5.85
CA VAL A 85 -15.31 24.63 -6.08
C VAL A 85 -16.32 23.52 -5.84
N LYS A 86 -17.40 23.82 -5.12
CA LYS A 86 -18.52 22.89 -4.90
C LYS A 86 -19.69 23.28 -5.78
N ILE A 87 -20.25 22.33 -6.52
CA ILE A 87 -21.51 22.53 -7.26
C ILE A 87 -22.64 22.66 -6.23
N THR A 88 -23.33 23.79 -6.27
CA THR A 88 -24.46 24.07 -5.39
C THR A 88 -25.80 23.85 -6.08
N ASP A 89 -25.85 24.04 -7.39
CA ASP A 89 -27.05 23.85 -8.22
C ASP A 89 -26.70 23.63 -9.68
N TRP A 90 -27.57 22.95 -10.41
CA TRP A 90 -27.49 22.84 -11.87
C TRP A 90 -28.87 22.96 -12.48
N PRO A 91 -29.40 24.21 -12.65
CA PRO A 91 -30.75 24.44 -13.13
C PRO A 91 -31.03 23.83 -14.50
N ALA A 92 -32.27 23.38 -14.72
CA ALA A 92 -32.66 22.68 -15.95
C ALA A 92 -32.34 23.47 -17.24
N ASN A 93 -32.47 24.80 -17.17
CA ASN A 93 -32.25 25.73 -18.25
C ASN A 93 -30.79 26.24 -18.38
N SER A 94 -29.89 25.81 -17.50
CA SER A 94 -28.47 26.19 -17.56
C SER A 94 -27.62 25.12 -18.22
N LYS A 95 -26.69 25.54 -19.07
CA LYS A 95 -25.67 24.65 -19.65
C LYS A 95 -24.53 24.33 -18.69
N THR A 96 -24.27 25.24 -17.73
CA THR A 96 -23.18 25.13 -16.76
C THR A 96 -23.76 24.99 -15.35
N PRO A 97 -23.15 24.22 -14.47
CA PRO A 97 -23.50 24.17 -13.06
C PRO A 97 -23.12 25.48 -12.37
N PHE A 98 -23.80 25.78 -11.27
CA PHE A 98 -23.51 26.89 -10.36
C PHE A 98 -22.73 26.33 -9.17
N GLY A 99 -21.68 27.03 -8.78
CA GLY A 99 -20.81 26.61 -7.68
C GLY A 99 -20.46 27.74 -6.72
N GLU A 100 -19.82 27.36 -5.65
CA GLU A 100 -19.16 28.25 -4.70
C GLU A 100 -17.74 27.78 -4.44
N ILE A 101 -16.80 28.71 -4.32
CA ILE A 101 -15.43 28.40 -3.94
C ILE A 101 -15.44 27.97 -2.46
N LEU A 102 -14.92 26.77 -2.19
CA LEU A 102 -14.72 26.28 -0.83
C LEU A 102 -13.35 26.72 -0.29
N GLU A 103 -12.31 26.64 -1.14
CA GLU A 103 -10.92 26.88 -0.74
C GLU A 103 -10.12 27.47 -1.93
N ILE A 104 -9.19 28.36 -1.63
CA ILE A 104 -8.20 28.89 -2.58
C ILE A 104 -6.91 28.12 -2.32
N LEU A 105 -6.37 27.43 -3.36
CA LEU A 105 -5.25 26.51 -3.20
C LEU A 105 -3.90 27.20 -3.48
N GLY A 106 -3.87 28.13 -4.45
CA GLY A 106 -2.64 28.83 -4.84
C GLY A 106 -2.51 28.97 -6.34
N MET A 107 -1.31 29.26 -6.83
CA MET A 107 -1.03 29.40 -8.25
C MET A 107 -0.80 28.04 -8.92
N PRO A 108 -1.33 27.81 -10.13
CA PRO A 108 -1.02 26.63 -10.92
C PRO A 108 0.49 26.48 -11.14
N GLY A 109 1.00 25.27 -10.95
CA GLY A 109 2.42 24.95 -11.12
C GLY A 109 3.26 25.04 -9.85
N ASP A 110 2.76 25.66 -8.77
CA ASP A 110 3.40 25.61 -7.48
C ASP A 110 3.26 24.22 -6.87
N HIS A 111 4.36 23.64 -6.40
CA HIS A 111 4.40 22.26 -5.89
C HIS A 111 3.32 22.00 -4.83
N GLU A 112 3.24 22.83 -3.80
CA GLU A 112 2.22 22.71 -2.74
C GLU A 112 0.79 22.79 -3.28
N THR A 113 0.54 23.70 -4.22
CA THR A 113 -0.77 23.87 -4.87
C THR A 113 -1.15 22.63 -5.66
N GLU A 114 -0.23 22.02 -6.40
CA GLU A 114 -0.49 20.82 -7.19
C GLU A 114 -0.73 19.60 -6.27
N ILE A 115 0.05 19.42 -5.22
CA ILE A 115 -0.16 18.33 -4.25
C ILE A 115 -1.50 18.47 -3.53
N HIS A 116 -1.86 19.66 -3.02
CA HIS A 116 -3.17 19.91 -2.43
C HIS A 116 -4.31 19.66 -3.42
N SER A 117 -4.12 20.05 -4.68
CA SER A 117 -5.08 19.80 -5.75
C SER A 117 -5.35 18.31 -5.93
N ILE A 118 -4.30 17.49 -5.96
CA ILE A 118 -4.40 16.03 -6.05
C ILE A 118 -5.15 15.47 -4.84
N LEU A 119 -4.78 15.87 -3.62
CA LEU A 119 -5.43 15.38 -2.40
C LEU A 119 -6.94 15.64 -2.43
N LEU A 120 -7.34 16.86 -2.76
CA LEU A 120 -8.73 17.27 -2.81
C LEU A 120 -9.51 16.64 -3.97
N GLU A 121 -8.86 16.48 -5.13
CA GLU A 121 -9.49 15.83 -6.28
C GLU A 121 -9.85 14.37 -6.00
N TYR A 122 -8.97 13.65 -5.29
CA TYR A 122 -9.21 12.26 -4.90
C TYR A 122 -9.92 12.11 -3.55
N GLY A 123 -10.33 13.22 -2.92
CA GLY A 123 -11.04 13.19 -1.63
C GLY A 123 -10.19 12.68 -0.48
N LEU A 124 -8.87 12.87 -0.55
CA LEU A 124 -7.94 12.42 0.49
C LEU A 124 -7.91 13.45 1.63
N PRO A 125 -8.24 13.05 2.85
CA PRO A 125 -8.28 13.95 4.01
C PRO A 125 -6.84 14.21 4.51
N TYR A 126 -6.29 15.37 4.24
CA TYR A 126 -4.92 15.75 4.61
C TYR A 126 -4.78 16.30 6.03
N LYS A 127 -5.87 16.61 6.71
CA LYS A 127 -5.91 17.02 8.13
C LYS A 127 -6.79 16.08 8.92
N PHE A 128 -6.45 15.86 10.17
CA PHE A 128 -7.34 15.17 11.10
C PHE A 128 -8.33 16.17 11.72
N PRO A 129 -9.55 15.74 12.05
CA PRO A 129 -10.46 16.51 12.86
C PRO A 129 -9.88 16.83 14.26
N GLU A 130 -10.21 17.99 14.83
CA GLU A 130 -9.69 18.42 16.13
C GLU A 130 -9.98 17.44 17.27
N ASN A 131 -11.15 16.79 17.26
CA ASN A 131 -11.52 15.79 18.26
C ASN A 131 -10.66 14.52 18.14
N VAL A 132 -10.23 14.15 16.95
CA VAL A 132 -9.31 13.00 16.71
C VAL A 132 -7.91 13.33 17.20
N GLU A 133 -7.40 14.54 16.88
CA GLU A 133 -6.09 14.99 17.35
C GLU A 133 -6.06 15.12 18.89
N ALA A 134 -7.14 15.64 19.48
CA ALA A 134 -7.24 15.73 20.93
C ALA A 134 -7.26 14.35 21.61
N GLU A 135 -7.98 13.37 21.05
CA GLU A 135 -8.02 12.01 21.54
C GLU A 135 -6.66 11.33 21.39
N ALA A 136 -6.00 11.46 20.24
CA ALA A 136 -4.67 10.96 20.00
C ALA A 136 -3.64 11.54 20.99
N GLY A 137 -3.75 12.81 21.33
CA GLY A 137 -2.88 13.50 22.30
C GLY A 137 -3.02 12.99 23.75
N LEU A 138 -4.07 12.25 24.07
CA LEU A 138 -4.27 11.63 25.39
C LEU A 138 -3.63 10.24 25.53
N ILE A 139 -3.11 9.68 24.44
CA ILE A 139 -2.49 8.35 24.45
C ILE A 139 -1.20 8.39 25.26
N PRO A 140 -1.03 7.51 26.26
CA PRO A 140 0.19 7.43 27.05
C PRO A 140 1.40 7.06 26.17
N LEU A 141 2.48 7.82 26.29
CA LEU A 141 3.72 7.53 25.57
C LEU A 141 4.57 6.44 26.25
N THR A 142 4.23 6.06 27.47
CA THR A 142 4.94 5.03 28.25
C THR A 142 4.05 3.82 28.49
N ILE A 143 4.66 2.64 28.46
CA ILE A 143 3.96 1.38 28.71
C ILE A 143 3.90 1.13 30.22
N SER A 144 2.71 0.84 30.75
CA SER A 144 2.55 0.53 32.17
C SER A 144 3.06 -0.89 32.49
N GLN A 145 3.58 -1.11 33.70
CA GLN A 145 4.01 -2.41 34.14
C GLN A 145 2.86 -3.44 34.09
N ASN A 146 1.63 -3.04 34.45
CA ASN A 146 0.46 -3.89 34.36
C ASN A 146 0.18 -4.38 32.93
N GLU A 147 0.49 -3.59 31.91
CA GLU A 147 0.34 -4.02 30.52
C GLU A 147 1.47 -4.95 30.09
N ILE A 148 2.70 -4.70 30.54
CA ILE A 148 3.85 -5.58 30.33
C ILE A 148 3.57 -6.98 30.90
N ASP A 149 3.05 -7.05 32.12
CA ASP A 149 2.81 -8.32 32.83
C ASP A 149 1.74 -9.21 32.16
N LYS A 150 0.91 -8.65 31.29
CA LYS A 150 -0.09 -9.40 30.51
C LYS A 150 0.45 -9.98 29.20
N ARG A 151 1.69 -9.63 28.83
CA ARG A 151 2.30 -9.96 27.53
C ARG A 151 3.48 -10.90 27.70
N ARG A 152 3.82 -11.63 26.64
CA ARG A 152 5.10 -12.33 26.60
C ARG A 152 6.21 -11.30 26.47
N ASP A 153 7.13 -11.30 27.45
CA ASP A 153 8.27 -10.39 27.47
C ASP A 153 9.37 -10.89 26.53
N MET A 154 9.65 -10.11 25.48
CA MET A 154 10.68 -10.38 24.47
C MET A 154 11.76 -9.29 24.44
N ARG A 155 11.81 -8.41 25.47
CA ARG A 155 12.73 -7.27 25.52
C ARG A 155 14.22 -7.65 25.60
N ASN A 156 14.51 -8.87 26.00
CA ASN A 156 15.89 -9.36 26.09
C ASN A 156 16.35 -10.14 24.86
N GLU A 157 15.50 -10.27 23.83
CA GLU A 157 15.85 -10.97 22.59
C GLU A 157 16.37 -9.97 21.56
N THR A 158 17.46 -10.32 20.86
CA THR A 158 18.02 -9.47 19.80
C THR A 158 16.96 -9.13 18.76
N THR A 159 16.56 -7.87 18.69
CA THR A 159 15.43 -7.40 17.87
C THR A 159 15.83 -6.18 17.04
N PHE A 160 15.44 -6.15 15.76
CA PHE A 160 15.75 -5.05 14.87
C PHE A 160 14.69 -4.89 13.78
N THR A 161 14.64 -3.71 13.16
CA THR A 161 13.83 -3.40 11.98
C THR A 161 14.71 -3.22 10.75
N ILE A 162 14.16 -3.49 9.55
CA ILE A 162 14.79 -3.23 8.25
C ILE A 162 13.77 -2.58 7.34
N ASP A 163 13.93 -1.29 7.06
CA ASP A 163 12.93 -0.43 6.43
C ASP A 163 13.54 0.44 5.33
N PRO A 164 12.72 1.16 4.53
CA PRO A 164 13.23 2.21 3.65
C PRO A 164 14.00 3.29 4.43
N LYS A 165 15.03 3.91 3.79
CA LYS A 165 15.86 4.93 4.44
C LYS A 165 15.03 6.10 5.00
N ASP A 166 13.98 6.50 4.31
CA ASP A 166 13.08 7.61 4.60
C ASP A 166 11.88 7.25 5.49
N ALA A 167 11.71 5.96 5.86
CA ALA A 167 10.62 5.52 6.73
C ALA A 167 10.72 6.09 8.14
N LYS A 168 9.56 6.41 8.73
CA LYS A 168 9.38 6.86 10.12
C LYS A 168 8.42 5.96 10.90
N ASP A 169 7.58 5.22 10.17
CA ASP A 169 6.57 4.27 10.60
C ASP A 169 7.12 2.84 10.46
N PHE A 170 7.78 2.36 11.52
CA PHE A 170 8.33 0.99 11.53
C PHE A 170 7.27 0.04 12.05
N ASP A 171 6.56 -0.62 11.13
CA ASP A 171 5.39 -1.45 11.45
C ASP A 171 5.78 -2.87 11.89
N ASP A 172 6.94 -3.36 11.45
CA ASP A 172 7.42 -4.71 11.73
C ASP A 172 8.87 -4.77 12.21
N ALA A 173 9.15 -5.78 13.02
CA ALA A 173 10.49 -6.09 13.52
C ALA A 173 10.71 -7.60 13.52
N LEU A 174 11.98 -8.00 13.45
CA LEU A 174 12.40 -9.39 13.61
C LEU A 174 13.23 -9.55 14.87
N SER A 175 12.93 -10.61 15.67
CA SER A 175 13.82 -11.04 16.73
C SER A 175 14.46 -12.39 16.42
N PHE A 176 15.63 -12.63 16.99
CA PHE A 176 16.42 -13.83 16.74
C PHE A 176 17.11 -14.33 17.98
N LYS A 177 17.02 -15.66 18.21
CA LYS A 177 17.71 -16.37 19.27
C LYS A 177 18.12 -17.76 18.83
N VAL A 178 19.31 -18.19 19.18
CA VAL A 178 19.76 -19.59 19.01
C VAL A 178 19.32 -20.39 20.23
N LEU A 179 18.62 -21.51 20.00
CA LEU A 179 18.17 -22.40 21.06
C LEU A 179 19.22 -23.48 21.38
N GLU A 180 19.14 -24.06 22.60
CA GLU A 180 20.07 -25.12 23.06
C GLU A 180 20.07 -26.34 22.15
N ASN A 181 18.97 -26.65 21.48
CA ASN A 181 18.85 -27.78 20.54
C ASN A 181 19.39 -27.47 19.14
N GLY A 182 19.99 -26.29 18.93
CA GLY A 182 20.55 -25.83 17.66
C GLY A 182 19.52 -25.32 16.65
N ASN A 183 18.23 -25.25 17.02
CA ASN A 183 17.21 -24.53 16.24
C ASN A 183 17.28 -23.03 16.56
N TYR A 184 16.47 -22.26 15.84
CA TYR A 184 16.36 -20.81 15.98
C TYR A 184 14.94 -20.45 16.45
N GLU A 185 14.83 -19.64 17.50
CA GLU A 185 13.57 -18.93 17.80
C GLU A 185 13.59 -17.61 17.05
N ILE A 186 12.60 -17.40 16.20
CA ILE A 186 12.44 -16.22 15.37
C ILE A 186 11.09 -15.60 15.68
N GLY A 187 11.10 -14.35 16.15
CA GLY A 187 9.91 -13.56 16.35
C GLY A 187 9.68 -12.63 15.16
N ILE A 188 8.43 -12.57 14.72
CA ILE A 188 7.94 -11.60 13.74
C ILE A 188 6.93 -10.75 14.48
N HIS A 189 7.28 -9.50 14.70
CA HIS A 189 6.57 -8.58 15.57
C HIS A 189 5.91 -7.50 14.75
N ILE A 190 4.61 -7.32 14.91
CA ILE A 190 3.84 -6.25 14.27
C ILE A 190 3.34 -5.31 15.36
N ALA A 191 3.42 -4.01 15.15
CA ALA A 191 2.91 -3.01 16.06
C ALA A 191 1.47 -3.32 16.50
N ASP A 192 1.21 -3.36 17.83
CA ASP A 192 -0.12 -3.64 18.36
C ASP A 192 -1.00 -2.39 18.37
N VAL A 193 -1.35 -1.92 17.15
CA VAL A 193 -2.19 -0.74 16.93
C VAL A 193 -3.54 -0.88 17.63
N SER A 194 -4.08 -2.11 17.71
CA SER A 194 -5.36 -2.40 18.35
C SER A 194 -5.36 -2.20 19.87
N HIS A 195 -4.20 -2.03 20.49
CA HIS A 195 -4.10 -1.62 21.90
C HIS A 195 -4.42 -0.14 22.09
N TYR A 196 -4.09 0.69 21.12
CA TYR A 196 -4.22 2.14 21.19
C TYR A 196 -5.51 2.65 20.53
N VAL A 197 -5.96 1.98 19.47
CA VAL A 197 -7.18 2.33 18.73
C VAL A 197 -8.31 1.42 19.20
N GLU A 198 -9.16 1.94 20.07
CA GLU A 198 -10.27 1.19 20.64
C GLU A 198 -11.53 1.38 19.79
N GLU A 199 -12.38 0.34 19.74
CA GLU A 199 -13.67 0.41 19.02
C GLU A 199 -14.58 1.53 19.54
N LYS A 200 -15.30 2.19 18.65
CA LYS A 200 -16.29 3.26 18.94
C LYS A 200 -15.67 4.55 19.46
N THR A 201 -14.40 4.79 19.22
CA THR A 201 -13.72 6.06 19.48
C THR A 201 -13.71 6.93 18.23
N ASN A 202 -13.46 8.25 18.37
CA ASN A 202 -13.31 9.13 17.19
C ASN A 202 -12.09 8.72 16.36
N LEU A 203 -11.06 8.23 17.02
CA LEU A 203 -9.83 7.76 16.37
C LEU A 203 -10.10 6.52 15.48
N GLU A 204 -10.90 5.56 15.97
CA GLU A 204 -11.31 4.39 15.19
C GLU A 204 -12.20 4.76 14.02
N GLU A 205 -13.19 5.64 14.23
CA GLU A 205 -14.10 6.09 13.18
C GLU A 205 -13.33 6.80 12.05
N GLU A 206 -12.38 7.67 12.39
CA GLU A 206 -11.54 8.35 11.40
C GLU A 206 -10.63 7.36 10.66
N ALA A 207 -10.01 6.42 11.38
CA ALA A 207 -9.19 5.39 10.77
C ALA A 207 -10.00 4.50 9.82
N TYR A 208 -11.23 4.15 10.18
CA TYR A 208 -12.16 3.41 9.33
C TYR A 208 -12.50 4.18 8.05
N ASN A 209 -12.78 5.48 8.17
CA ASN A 209 -13.11 6.34 7.03
C ASN A 209 -11.92 6.53 6.08
N ARG A 210 -10.69 6.68 6.60
CA ARG A 210 -9.47 6.75 5.81
C ARG A 210 -9.09 5.43 5.17
N ALA A 211 -9.31 4.33 5.86
CA ALA A 211 -9.05 2.94 5.46
C ALA A 211 -7.58 2.58 5.19
N THR A 212 -6.72 3.52 4.82
CA THR A 212 -5.30 3.30 4.47
C THR A 212 -4.49 4.58 4.59
N SER A 213 -3.18 4.46 4.73
CA SER A 213 -2.25 5.56 4.48
C SER A 213 -1.97 5.68 2.98
N VAL A 214 -1.86 6.91 2.48
CA VAL A 214 -1.56 7.18 1.06
C VAL A 214 -0.21 7.86 0.96
N TYR A 215 0.71 7.23 0.24
CA TYR A 215 2.07 7.72 0.05
C TYR A 215 2.15 8.51 -1.26
N LEU A 216 2.44 9.79 -1.15
CA LEU A 216 2.74 10.67 -2.27
C LEU A 216 4.26 10.72 -2.51
N VAL A 217 4.69 11.53 -3.46
CA VAL A 217 6.11 11.64 -3.81
C VAL A 217 6.93 12.24 -2.66
N ASP A 218 6.37 13.24 -1.98
CA ASP A 218 7.03 14.08 -0.97
C ASP A 218 6.47 13.92 0.45
N ARG A 219 5.29 13.33 0.58
CA ARG A 219 4.60 13.21 1.88
C ARG A 219 3.70 12.00 1.97
N VAL A 220 3.25 11.73 3.19
CA VAL A 220 2.25 10.69 3.49
C VAL A 220 0.98 11.35 4.02
N VAL A 221 -0.18 10.90 3.53
CA VAL A 221 -1.48 11.15 4.16
C VAL A 221 -1.75 9.94 5.05
N PRO A 222 -1.49 10.02 6.35
CA PRO A 222 -1.53 8.85 7.22
C PRO A 222 -2.95 8.45 7.59
N MET A 223 -3.16 7.14 7.78
CA MET A 223 -4.43 6.59 8.30
C MET A 223 -4.67 6.99 9.76
N LEU A 224 -3.61 7.09 10.54
CA LEU A 224 -3.64 7.44 11.97
C LEU A 224 -2.78 8.69 12.23
N PRO A 225 -3.11 9.50 13.25
CA PRO A 225 -2.28 10.63 13.67
C PRO A 225 -0.82 10.24 13.93
N GLU A 226 0.10 11.18 13.72
CA GLU A 226 1.55 10.90 13.82
C GLU A 226 2.00 10.41 15.19
N VAL A 227 1.31 10.80 16.26
CA VAL A 227 1.59 10.31 17.62
C VAL A 227 1.44 8.77 17.71
N LEU A 228 0.58 8.19 16.88
CA LEU A 228 0.46 6.74 16.74
C LEU A 228 1.42 6.22 15.67
N SER A 229 1.26 6.64 14.41
CA SER A 229 1.97 6.05 13.27
C SER A 229 3.49 6.19 13.37
N ASN A 230 4.00 7.36 13.73
CA ASN A 230 5.43 7.62 13.90
C ASN A 230 5.90 7.52 15.36
N GLY A 231 4.97 7.42 16.32
CA GLY A 231 5.22 7.45 17.75
C GLY A 231 5.08 6.08 18.42
N VAL A 232 3.96 5.88 19.14
CA VAL A 232 3.78 4.71 20.01
C VAL A 232 3.69 3.39 19.25
N CYS A 233 3.19 3.38 18.01
CA CYS A 233 3.11 2.19 17.17
C CYS A 233 4.39 1.94 16.36
N SER A 234 5.22 2.96 16.09
CA SER A 234 6.47 2.78 15.35
C SER A 234 7.51 2.05 16.21
N LEU A 235 8.04 0.92 15.72
CA LEU A 235 8.98 0.05 16.43
C LEU A 235 10.41 0.63 16.42
N ARG A 236 10.54 1.88 16.89
CA ARG A 236 11.77 2.65 16.87
C ARG A 236 12.87 2.01 17.74
N PRO A 237 14.15 2.16 17.33
CA PRO A 237 15.26 1.60 18.08
C PRO A 237 15.41 2.26 19.47
N ASN A 238 15.91 1.48 20.44
CA ASN A 238 16.12 1.87 21.82
C ASN A 238 14.84 2.25 22.60
N GLU A 239 13.70 1.69 22.18
CA GLU A 239 12.40 1.89 22.82
C GLU A 239 11.68 0.56 23.07
N GLU A 240 10.95 0.48 24.18
CA GLU A 240 10.00 -0.59 24.43
C GLU A 240 8.75 -0.37 23.60
N LYS A 241 8.22 -1.43 22.95
CA LYS A 241 7.05 -1.35 22.10
C LYS A 241 6.11 -2.52 22.35
N LEU A 242 4.80 -2.21 22.24
CA LEU A 242 3.76 -3.23 22.27
C LEU A 242 3.55 -3.80 20.88
N THR A 243 3.59 -5.13 20.79
CA THR A 243 3.48 -5.83 19.51
C THR A 243 2.51 -7.00 19.62
N PHE A 244 1.96 -7.42 18.48
CA PHE A 244 1.32 -8.70 18.26
C PHE A 244 2.27 -9.56 17.43
N SER A 245 2.64 -10.73 17.93
CA SER A 245 3.79 -11.46 17.40
C SER A 245 3.46 -12.88 16.98
N SER A 246 4.15 -13.32 15.94
CA SER A 246 4.26 -14.72 15.53
C SER A 246 5.67 -15.19 15.87
N ILE A 247 5.80 -16.16 16.78
CA ILE A 247 7.09 -16.67 17.21
C ILE A 247 7.22 -18.11 16.76
N PHE A 248 8.29 -18.43 16.05
CA PHE A 248 8.53 -19.70 15.43
C PHE A 248 9.84 -20.31 15.92
N GLU A 249 9.82 -21.59 16.30
CA GLU A 249 11.02 -22.41 16.36
C GLU A 249 11.27 -22.97 14.95
N ILE A 250 12.39 -22.61 14.35
CA ILE A 250 12.75 -23.00 12.97
C ILE A 250 14.09 -23.74 12.99
N ASN A 251 14.17 -24.88 12.30
CA ASN A 251 15.41 -25.60 12.14
C ASN A 251 16.27 -25.07 11.00
N ASN A 252 17.50 -25.56 10.85
CA ASN A 252 18.44 -25.14 9.81
C ASN A 252 17.97 -25.43 8.37
N LYS A 253 16.90 -26.23 8.18
CA LYS A 253 16.26 -26.49 6.89
C LYS A 253 15.07 -25.58 6.60
N ALA A 254 14.88 -24.54 7.42
CA ALA A 254 13.73 -23.63 7.38
C ALA A 254 12.36 -24.35 7.51
N HIS A 255 12.29 -25.39 8.36
CA HIS A 255 11.04 -26.01 8.75
C HIS A 255 10.62 -25.46 10.11
N VAL A 256 9.37 -25.01 10.21
CA VAL A 256 8.75 -24.60 11.47
C VAL A 256 8.51 -25.87 12.29
N VAL A 257 9.10 -25.93 13.47
CA VAL A 257 9.01 -27.04 14.43
C VAL A 257 7.94 -26.75 15.47
N ASN A 258 7.89 -25.48 15.93
CA ASN A 258 6.92 -25.00 16.91
C ASN A 258 6.47 -23.58 16.56
N GLU A 259 5.26 -23.19 16.98
CA GLU A 259 4.70 -21.87 16.70
C GLU A 259 3.89 -21.35 17.90
N TRP A 260 3.99 -20.04 18.13
CA TRP A 260 3.22 -19.32 19.14
C TRP A 260 2.75 -17.97 18.57
N PHE A 261 1.52 -17.56 18.93
CA PHE A 261 0.92 -16.30 18.51
C PHE A 261 0.33 -15.57 19.69
N GLY A 262 0.58 -14.28 19.80
CA GLY A 262 0.00 -13.49 20.89
C GLY A 262 0.63 -12.12 21.05
N ARG A 263 0.19 -11.42 22.09
CA ARG A 263 0.68 -10.09 22.43
C ARG A 263 2.02 -10.19 23.14
N THR A 264 2.96 -9.34 22.73
CA THR A 264 4.32 -9.26 23.27
C THR A 264 4.68 -7.83 23.63
N VAL A 265 5.72 -7.68 24.41
CA VAL A 265 6.47 -6.44 24.56
C VAL A 265 7.90 -6.71 24.07
N ILE A 266 8.42 -5.85 23.20
CA ILE A 266 9.77 -5.93 22.64
C ILE A 266 10.58 -4.72 23.02
N TYR A 267 11.89 -4.81 22.89
CA TYR A 267 12.82 -3.70 22.83
C TYR A 267 13.60 -3.79 21.53
N SER A 268 13.52 -2.78 20.68
CA SER A 268 14.22 -2.78 19.40
C SER A 268 15.67 -2.30 19.61
N ASP A 269 16.66 -3.15 19.33
CA ASP A 269 18.07 -2.84 19.53
C ASP A 269 18.61 -1.93 18.42
N LYS A 270 18.11 -2.08 17.20
CA LYS A 270 18.63 -1.37 16.04
C LYS A 270 17.59 -1.22 14.92
N ARG A 271 17.65 -0.09 14.23
CA ARG A 271 17.00 0.09 12.94
C ARG A 271 18.06 0.05 11.84
N PHE A 272 17.74 -0.62 10.74
CA PHE A 272 18.50 -0.62 9.49
C PHE A 272 17.69 -0.06 8.33
N ALA A 273 18.37 0.64 7.41
CA ALA A 273 17.86 0.77 6.06
C ALA A 273 18.10 -0.54 5.28
N TYR A 274 17.29 -0.80 4.24
CA TYR A 274 17.50 -1.97 3.37
C TYR A 274 18.92 -2.02 2.80
N GLU A 275 19.49 -0.88 2.48
CA GLU A 275 20.83 -0.73 1.93
C GLU A 275 21.91 -1.14 2.97
N GLU A 276 21.74 -0.78 4.24
CA GLU A 276 22.66 -1.15 5.33
C GLU A 276 22.62 -2.65 5.61
N ALA A 277 21.40 -3.23 5.69
CA ALA A 277 21.24 -4.68 5.86
C ALA A 277 21.79 -5.44 4.64
N GLN A 278 21.67 -4.89 3.45
CA GLN A 278 22.22 -5.46 2.22
C GLN A 278 23.75 -5.48 2.24
N GLU A 279 24.38 -4.42 2.74
CA GLU A 279 25.85 -4.36 2.89
C GLU A 279 26.35 -5.45 3.83
N ILE A 280 25.68 -5.69 4.97
CA ILE A 280 26.00 -6.80 5.88
C ILE A 280 25.89 -8.15 5.16
N ILE A 281 24.83 -8.35 4.38
CA ILE A 281 24.57 -9.61 3.65
C ILE A 281 25.68 -9.87 2.60
N GLU A 282 26.08 -8.84 1.86
CA GLU A 282 27.07 -8.94 0.78
C GLU A 282 28.50 -9.10 1.31
N THR A 283 28.87 -8.26 2.28
CA THR A 283 30.24 -8.25 2.82
C THR A 283 30.48 -9.33 3.88
N LYS A 284 29.41 -9.81 4.52
CA LYS A 284 29.44 -10.63 5.76
C LYS A 284 30.22 -9.97 6.89
N GLY A 285 30.38 -8.67 6.80
CA GLY A 285 31.08 -7.82 7.76
C GLY A 285 30.11 -7.19 8.76
N ASN A 286 30.70 -6.51 9.73
CA ASN A 286 29.96 -5.79 10.78
C ASN A 286 30.07 -4.27 10.66
N THR A 287 30.68 -3.74 9.62
CA THR A 287 30.84 -2.31 9.40
C THR A 287 29.91 -1.82 8.31
N ILE A 288 29.15 -0.78 8.61
CA ILE A 288 28.38 -0.02 7.63
C ILE A 288 29.23 1.14 7.15
N SER A 289 29.35 1.28 5.83
CA SER A 289 30.13 2.35 5.20
C SER A 289 29.40 3.70 5.33
N GLU A 290 30.16 4.80 5.34
CA GLU A 290 29.65 6.16 5.40
C GLU A 290 28.65 6.46 4.28
N GLU A 291 28.91 5.97 3.08
CA GLU A 291 28.10 6.18 1.87
C GLU A 291 26.69 5.57 2.00
N ILE A 292 26.57 4.41 2.65
CA ILE A 292 25.32 3.66 2.78
C ILE A 292 24.57 4.02 4.06
N SER A 293 25.31 4.42 5.09
CA SER A 293 24.77 4.73 6.42
C SER A 293 23.63 5.75 6.37
N ILE A 294 22.58 5.48 7.15
CA ILE A 294 21.49 6.44 7.36
C ILE A 294 21.92 7.64 8.19
N THR A 295 23.00 7.51 8.97
CA THR A 295 23.56 8.61 9.80
C THR A 295 24.57 9.46 9.05
N GLY A 296 25.03 9.02 7.86
CA GLY A 296 26.10 9.68 7.11
C GLY A 296 27.50 9.48 7.72
N GLU A 297 27.63 8.58 8.69
CA GLU A 297 28.89 8.20 9.33
C GLU A 297 29.05 6.68 9.32
N SER A 298 30.28 6.21 9.12
CA SER A 298 30.57 4.78 9.23
C SER A 298 30.43 4.32 10.68
N TYR A 299 29.80 3.16 10.89
CA TYR A 299 29.64 2.58 12.21
C TYR A 299 29.73 1.05 12.21
N THR A 300 29.96 0.48 13.40
CA THR A 300 30.07 -0.96 13.60
C THR A 300 28.81 -1.51 14.24
N VAL A 301 28.29 -2.58 13.68
CA VAL A 301 27.12 -3.34 14.17
C VAL A 301 27.58 -4.42 15.15
N GLN A 302 26.80 -4.68 16.17
CA GLN A 302 27.08 -5.74 17.15
C GLN A 302 27.11 -7.11 16.48
N PRO A 303 28.07 -7.99 16.83
CA PRO A 303 28.23 -9.30 16.19
C PRO A 303 26.98 -10.20 16.26
N GLU A 304 26.20 -10.08 17.32
CA GLU A 304 24.94 -10.83 17.53
C GLU A 304 23.91 -10.45 16.46
N ILE A 305 23.77 -9.16 16.15
CA ILE A 305 22.83 -8.67 15.11
C ILE A 305 23.30 -9.10 13.73
N VAL A 306 24.62 -9.01 13.46
CA VAL A 306 25.17 -9.50 12.18
C VAL A 306 24.89 -10.98 11.99
N THR A 307 25.11 -11.79 13.04
CA THR A 307 24.81 -13.23 13.02
C THR A 307 23.33 -13.49 12.77
N ALA A 308 22.46 -12.72 13.41
CA ALA A 308 21.01 -12.79 13.20
C ALA A 308 20.65 -12.50 11.73
N ILE A 309 21.08 -11.39 11.16
CA ILE A 309 20.78 -10.99 9.78
C ILE A 309 21.27 -12.07 8.78
N LEU A 310 22.51 -12.56 8.93
CA LEU A 310 23.06 -13.56 8.03
C LEU A 310 22.33 -14.91 8.14
N THR A 311 21.96 -15.33 9.37
CA THR A 311 21.21 -16.57 9.57
C THR A 311 19.78 -16.46 9.01
N LEU A 312 19.10 -15.35 9.29
CA LEU A 312 17.75 -15.07 8.75
C LEU A 312 17.77 -15.03 7.22
N GLN A 313 18.81 -14.43 6.60
CA GLN A 313 18.96 -14.44 5.16
C GLN A 313 19.08 -15.85 4.56
N GLU A 314 19.86 -16.73 5.18
CA GLU A 314 19.98 -18.12 4.73
C GLU A 314 18.65 -18.89 4.88
N LEU A 315 17.90 -18.64 5.93
CA LEU A 315 16.57 -19.21 6.13
C LEU A 315 15.56 -18.65 5.12
N ALA A 316 15.57 -17.35 4.87
CA ALA A 316 14.71 -16.70 3.88
C ALA A 316 14.92 -17.26 2.47
N LYS A 317 16.19 -17.49 2.05
CA LYS A 317 16.50 -18.16 0.77
C LYS A 317 15.87 -19.55 0.68
N LYS A 318 15.89 -20.31 1.77
CA LYS A 318 15.28 -21.66 1.81
C LYS A 318 13.76 -21.59 1.77
N LEU A 319 13.14 -20.65 2.50
CA LEU A 319 11.70 -20.39 2.46
C LEU A 319 11.26 -19.98 1.05
N ARG A 320 11.94 -19.03 0.43
CA ARG A 320 11.67 -18.57 -0.94
C ARG A 320 11.76 -19.71 -1.94
N LYS A 321 12.82 -20.50 -1.89
CA LYS A 321 12.99 -21.68 -2.77
C LYS A 321 11.83 -22.65 -2.65
N LYS A 322 11.38 -22.93 -1.42
CA LYS A 322 10.24 -23.82 -1.16
C LYS A 322 8.94 -23.23 -1.70
N ARG A 323 8.71 -21.92 -1.49
CA ARG A 323 7.53 -21.22 -1.99
C ARG A 323 7.44 -21.24 -3.52
N LEU A 324 8.55 -21.00 -4.22
CA LEU A 324 8.64 -21.08 -5.68
C LEU A 324 8.35 -22.49 -6.20
N GLN A 325 8.89 -23.54 -5.54
CA GLN A 325 8.61 -24.93 -5.86
C GLN A 325 7.12 -25.30 -5.65
N GLN A 326 6.42 -24.60 -4.76
CA GLN A 326 4.99 -24.77 -4.49
C GLN A 326 4.10 -23.97 -5.47
N GLY A 327 4.68 -23.24 -6.43
CA GLY A 327 3.94 -22.55 -7.48
C GLY A 327 3.74 -21.05 -7.24
N ALA A 328 4.50 -20.42 -6.35
CA ALA A 328 4.52 -18.97 -6.27
C ALA A 328 5.12 -18.37 -7.55
N ILE A 329 4.58 -17.24 -8.01
CA ILE A 329 5.08 -16.49 -9.16
C ILE A 329 5.85 -15.29 -8.62
N THR A 330 7.03 -15.02 -9.19
CA THR A 330 7.85 -13.87 -8.81
C THR A 330 7.80 -12.82 -9.91
N PHE A 331 7.55 -11.59 -9.52
CA PHE A 331 7.65 -10.42 -10.38
C PHE A 331 8.68 -9.48 -9.78
N ASP A 332 9.89 -9.49 -10.30
CA ASP A 332 10.95 -8.56 -9.87
C ASP A 332 10.72 -7.21 -10.56
N ARG A 333 9.86 -6.38 -9.97
CA ARG A 333 9.58 -5.04 -10.50
C ARG A 333 10.64 -4.06 -10.06
N VAL A 334 11.08 -3.27 -11.02
CA VAL A 334 11.86 -2.06 -10.76
C VAL A 334 10.88 -0.95 -10.34
N GLU A 335 11.05 -0.42 -9.16
CA GLU A 335 10.26 0.70 -8.65
C GLU A 335 10.92 2.02 -9.02
N VAL A 336 10.13 2.91 -9.65
CA VAL A 336 10.60 4.28 -9.93
C VAL A 336 10.43 5.13 -8.69
N LYS A 337 11.52 5.73 -8.22
CA LYS A 337 11.55 6.68 -7.12
C LYS A 337 12.04 8.03 -7.62
N PHE A 338 11.69 9.09 -6.89
CA PHE A 338 12.09 10.46 -7.22
C PHE A 338 13.18 10.94 -6.25
N ASN A 339 14.18 11.61 -6.80
CA ASN A 339 15.08 12.43 -6.01
C ASN A 339 14.38 13.76 -5.76
N LEU A 340 14.28 14.15 -4.50
CA LEU A 340 13.68 15.42 -4.09
C LEU A 340 14.79 16.37 -3.64
N ASP A 341 14.60 17.67 -3.91
CA ASP A 341 15.47 18.72 -3.36
C ASP A 341 15.06 19.13 -1.93
N GLU A 342 15.67 20.19 -1.40
CA GLU A 342 15.40 20.70 -0.04
C GLU A 342 13.96 21.24 0.13
N ASN A 343 13.29 21.56 -0.98
CA ASN A 343 11.91 22.04 -1.01
C ASN A 343 10.91 20.92 -1.30
N ALA A 344 11.38 19.65 -1.30
CA ALA A 344 10.61 18.46 -1.67
C ALA A 344 10.15 18.43 -3.14
N GLU A 345 10.77 19.21 -4.04
CA GLU A 345 10.49 19.20 -5.47
C GLU A 345 11.26 18.08 -6.17
N PRO A 346 10.62 17.33 -7.09
CA PRO A 346 11.27 16.25 -7.84
C PRO A 346 12.33 16.80 -8.81
N VAL A 347 13.61 16.50 -8.57
CA VAL A 347 14.75 16.92 -9.40
C VAL A 347 15.32 15.80 -10.27
N GLY A 348 14.84 14.56 -10.10
CA GLY A 348 15.28 13.42 -10.90
C GLY A 348 14.55 12.15 -10.53
N VAL A 349 14.84 11.07 -11.27
CA VAL A 349 14.30 9.73 -11.01
C VAL A 349 15.44 8.73 -10.83
N PHE A 350 15.22 7.74 -9.97
CA PHE A 350 16.10 6.58 -9.87
C PHE A 350 15.27 5.30 -9.80
N PHE A 351 15.93 4.18 -10.10
CA PHE A 351 15.28 2.89 -10.12
C PHE A 351 15.71 2.09 -8.90
N LYS A 352 14.74 1.67 -8.09
CA LYS A 352 14.97 0.85 -6.90
C LYS A 352 14.68 -0.61 -7.23
N GLU A 353 15.68 -1.46 -7.03
CA GLU A 353 15.56 -2.91 -7.20
C GLU A 353 15.36 -3.59 -5.85
N SER A 354 14.54 -4.65 -5.83
CA SER A 354 14.38 -5.51 -4.66
C SER A 354 15.58 -6.44 -4.52
N LYS A 355 16.39 -6.22 -3.49
CA LYS A 355 17.58 -7.02 -3.17
C LYS A 355 17.32 -8.08 -2.10
N ASP A 356 18.35 -8.78 -1.66
CA ASP A 356 18.26 -9.85 -0.67
C ASP A 356 17.70 -9.39 0.68
N ALA A 357 18.03 -8.18 1.14
CA ALA A 357 17.49 -7.61 2.38
C ALA A 357 15.96 -7.41 2.30
N ASN A 358 15.43 -6.94 1.15
CA ASN A 358 13.98 -6.83 0.94
C ASN A 358 13.30 -8.21 0.95
N LYS A 359 13.93 -9.18 0.28
CA LYS A 359 13.43 -10.56 0.18
C LYS A 359 13.46 -11.27 1.54
N LEU A 360 14.40 -10.93 2.42
CA LEU A 360 14.46 -11.42 3.79
C LEU A 360 13.18 -11.04 4.54
N ILE A 361 12.86 -9.76 4.61
CA ILE A 361 11.65 -9.27 5.28
C ILE A 361 10.40 -9.87 4.65
N GLU A 362 10.29 -9.83 3.31
CA GLU A 362 9.16 -10.41 2.58
C GLU A 362 8.87 -11.86 2.98
N GLU A 363 9.88 -12.73 3.02
CA GLU A 363 9.67 -14.14 3.31
C GLU A 363 9.22 -14.41 4.75
N PHE A 364 9.70 -13.65 5.74
CA PHE A 364 9.24 -13.77 7.11
C PHE A 364 7.84 -13.19 7.30
N MET A 365 7.49 -12.08 6.65
CA MET A 365 6.13 -11.54 6.64
C MET A 365 5.14 -12.53 6.00
N LEU A 366 5.49 -13.12 4.86
CA LEU A 366 4.69 -14.16 4.20
C LEU A 366 4.53 -15.40 5.07
N LEU A 367 5.59 -15.82 5.80
CA LEU A 367 5.52 -16.92 6.76
C LEU A 367 4.51 -16.61 7.89
N ALA A 368 4.61 -15.42 8.51
CA ALA A 368 3.71 -15.00 9.56
C ALA A 368 2.26 -14.96 9.09
N ASN A 369 1.99 -14.27 7.96
CA ASN A 369 0.65 -14.14 7.39
C ASN A 369 0.01 -15.51 7.11
N ARG A 370 0.76 -16.41 6.49
CA ARG A 370 0.31 -17.77 6.21
C ARG A 370 0.00 -18.55 7.49
N LYS A 371 0.90 -18.49 8.45
CA LYS A 371 0.77 -19.27 9.70
C LYS A 371 -0.36 -18.76 10.59
N VAL A 372 -0.57 -17.45 10.66
CA VAL A 372 -1.74 -16.86 11.34
C VAL A 372 -3.04 -17.28 10.65
N ALA A 373 -3.10 -17.24 9.34
CA ALA A 373 -4.26 -17.69 8.57
C ALA A 373 -4.54 -19.20 8.78
N GLU A 374 -3.51 -20.04 8.86
CA GLU A 374 -3.62 -21.47 9.19
C GLU A 374 -4.05 -21.71 10.63
N PHE A 375 -3.57 -20.89 11.59
CA PHE A 375 -3.86 -21.03 13.02
C PHE A 375 -5.30 -20.65 13.35
N ILE A 376 -5.78 -19.48 12.90
CA ILE A 376 -7.13 -18.99 13.21
C ILE A 376 -8.16 -19.67 12.33
N GLY A 377 -7.88 -19.75 11.03
CA GLY A 377 -8.83 -20.19 10.02
C GLY A 377 -8.82 -21.68 9.72
N SER A 378 -7.93 -22.45 10.32
CA SER A 378 -7.62 -23.86 10.08
C SER A 378 -7.14 -24.22 8.67
N LYS A 379 -6.54 -25.41 8.55
CA LYS A 379 -6.06 -25.95 7.27
C LYS A 379 -7.22 -26.28 6.35
N LYS A 380 -6.99 -26.13 5.04
CA LYS A 380 -7.95 -26.48 3.99
C LYS A 380 -8.63 -27.85 4.25
N GLY A 381 -9.95 -27.87 4.28
CA GLY A 381 -10.76 -29.08 4.44
C GLY A 381 -11.13 -29.44 5.90
N VAL A 382 -10.79 -28.61 6.87
CA VAL A 382 -11.24 -28.74 8.26
C VAL A 382 -12.27 -27.65 8.54
N GLU A 383 -13.44 -28.02 9.06
CA GLU A 383 -14.47 -27.04 9.45
C GLU A 383 -13.96 -26.16 10.58
N THR A 384 -13.92 -24.82 10.36
CA THR A 384 -13.46 -23.88 11.37
C THR A 384 -14.60 -23.40 12.25
N LYS A 385 -14.33 -23.26 13.54
CA LYS A 385 -15.26 -22.63 14.48
C LYS A 385 -15.17 -21.09 14.44
N ASN A 386 -14.09 -20.55 13.88
CA ASN A 386 -13.81 -19.12 13.88
C ASN A 386 -13.93 -18.53 12.48
N THR A 387 -14.63 -17.41 12.36
CA THR A 387 -14.63 -16.60 11.15
C THR A 387 -13.30 -15.87 11.03
N PHE A 388 -12.65 -15.98 9.88
CA PHE A 388 -11.42 -15.29 9.57
C PHE A 388 -11.51 -14.65 8.19
N ILE A 389 -10.87 -13.50 8.01
CA ILE A 389 -10.83 -12.79 6.72
C ILE A 389 -9.52 -13.16 6.03
N TYR A 390 -9.63 -13.86 4.90
CA TYR A 390 -8.51 -14.24 4.06
C TYR A 390 -8.34 -13.23 2.93
N ARG A 391 -7.09 -12.92 2.59
CA ARG A 391 -6.75 -12.26 1.33
C ARG A 391 -6.39 -13.36 0.32
N VAL A 392 -7.22 -13.49 -0.70
CA VAL A 392 -7.10 -14.61 -1.65
C VAL A 392 -6.96 -14.11 -3.08
N HIS A 393 -6.29 -14.92 -3.91
CA HIS A 393 -6.21 -14.74 -5.34
C HIS A 393 -6.91 -15.89 -6.04
N ASP A 394 -7.82 -15.56 -6.94
CA ASP A 394 -8.46 -16.55 -7.82
C ASP A 394 -7.50 -16.99 -8.94
N GLU A 395 -7.94 -17.92 -9.76
CA GLU A 395 -7.15 -18.39 -10.89
C GLU A 395 -6.91 -17.26 -11.91
N PRO A 396 -5.76 -17.31 -12.63
CA PRO A 396 -5.46 -16.34 -13.67
C PRO A 396 -6.55 -16.35 -14.78
N ASN A 397 -6.75 -15.20 -15.42
CA ASN A 397 -7.67 -15.09 -16.55
C ASN A 397 -7.11 -15.79 -17.79
N LEU A 398 -7.76 -16.86 -18.23
CA LEU A 398 -7.31 -17.71 -19.34
C LEU A 398 -7.19 -16.95 -20.66
N ASP A 399 -8.13 -16.07 -20.99
CA ASP A 399 -8.10 -15.30 -22.25
C ASP A 399 -6.90 -14.38 -22.30
N LYS A 400 -6.58 -13.74 -21.16
CA LYS A 400 -5.39 -12.87 -21.03
C LYS A 400 -4.08 -13.68 -21.10
N LEU A 401 -4.05 -14.89 -20.50
CA LEU A 401 -2.89 -15.79 -20.64
C LEU A 401 -2.68 -16.27 -22.08
N MET A 402 -3.75 -16.58 -22.81
CA MET A 402 -3.65 -16.93 -24.23
C MET A 402 -3.18 -15.73 -25.07
N ALA A 403 -3.66 -14.51 -24.77
CA ALA A 403 -3.17 -13.30 -25.41
C ALA A 403 -1.67 -13.06 -25.13
N LEU A 404 -1.24 -13.21 -23.88
CA LEU A 404 0.16 -13.18 -23.50
C LEU A 404 0.99 -14.20 -24.28
N GLN A 405 0.52 -15.46 -24.36
CA GLN A 405 1.19 -16.52 -25.14
C GLN A 405 1.37 -16.14 -26.61
N SER A 406 0.34 -15.52 -27.22
CA SER A 406 0.41 -15.05 -28.61
C SER A 406 1.47 -13.97 -28.82
N ILE A 407 1.58 -13.03 -27.87
CA ILE A 407 2.56 -11.95 -27.90
C ILE A 407 3.96 -12.52 -27.73
N VAL A 408 4.19 -13.34 -26.70
CA VAL A 408 5.48 -13.96 -26.37
C VAL A 408 6.02 -14.79 -27.55
N SER A 409 5.14 -15.50 -28.25
CA SER A 409 5.51 -16.28 -29.45
C SER A 409 6.02 -15.40 -30.59
N LYS A 410 5.54 -14.14 -30.73
CA LYS A 410 6.02 -13.19 -31.75
C LYS A 410 7.43 -12.68 -31.45
N PHE A 411 7.85 -12.68 -30.19
CA PHE A 411 9.20 -12.37 -29.76
C PHE A 411 10.16 -13.55 -29.86
N GLY A 412 9.70 -14.70 -30.38
CA GLY A 412 10.54 -15.88 -30.61
C GLY A 412 10.68 -16.82 -29.40
N TYR A 413 9.95 -16.58 -28.31
CA TYR A 413 9.94 -17.50 -27.17
C TYR A 413 9.04 -18.71 -27.47
N SER A 414 9.64 -19.88 -27.56
CA SER A 414 8.96 -21.14 -27.88
C SER A 414 8.27 -21.79 -26.68
N ASN A 415 8.57 -21.33 -25.47
CA ASN A 415 7.98 -21.87 -24.24
C ASN A 415 6.49 -21.58 -24.18
N LYS A 416 5.67 -22.63 -24.25
CA LYS A 416 4.22 -22.52 -24.08
C LYS A 416 3.89 -22.39 -22.59
N ILE A 417 2.99 -21.46 -22.26
CA ILE A 417 2.39 -21.41 -20.93
C ILE A 417 1.50 -22.65 -20.80
N ASP A 418 1.82 -23.54 -19.86
CA ASP A 418 1.08 -24.78 -19.65
C ASP A 418 -0.13 -24.51 -18.75
N LEU A 419 -1.32 -24.52 -19.35
CA LEU A 419 -2.61 -24.22 -18.70
C LEU A 419 -3.28 -25.43 -18.06
N LYS A 420 -2.60 -26.60 -17.95
CA LYS A 420 -3.23 -27.84 -17.45
C LYS A 420 -3.66 -27.76 -15.99
N ASN A 421 -2.86 -27.14 -15.15
CA ASN A 421 -3.14 -26.93 -13.73
C ASN A 421 -2.34 -25.74 -13.18
N LYS A 422 -2.69 -25.28 -11.97
CA LYS A 422 -2.04 -24.12 -11.31
C LYS A 422 -0.51 -24.24 -11.25
N GLN A 423 0.00 -25.38 -10.86
CA GLN A 423 1.43 -25.58 -10.65
C GLN A 423 2.23 -25.54 -11.96
N THR A 424 1.71 -26.15 -13.03
CA THR A 424 2.35 -26.09 -14.36
C THR A 424 2.24 -24.71 -14.97
N THR A 425 1.12 -24.01 -14.78
CA THR A 425 0.94 -22.61 -15.21
C THR A 425 1.96 -21.70 -14.52
N SER A 426 2.08 -21.77 -13.20
CA SER A 426 3.05 -20.95 -12.45
C SER A 426 4.49 -21.25 -12.82
N SER A 427 4.84 -22.54 -12.95
CA SER A 427 6.20 -22.95 -13.33
C SER A 427 6.57 -22.46 -14.73
N SER A 428 5.64 -22.55 -15.70
CA SER A 428 5.87 -22.10 -17.08
C SER A 428 5.95 -20.57 -17.16
N LEU A 429 5.17 -19.84 -16.35
CA LEU A 429 5.27 -18.39 -16.23
C LEU A 429 6.58 -17.96 -15.60
N ASN A 430 7.01 -18.57 -14.49
CA ASN A 430 8.30 -18.26 -13.86
C ASN A 430 9.46 -18.48 -14.85
N LYS A 431 9.45 -19.59 -15.59
CA LYS A 431 10.46 -19.84 -16.62
C LYS A 431 10.44 -18.78 -17.72
N LEU A 432 9.26 -18.35 -18.17
CA LEU A 432 9.13 -17.26 -19.14
C LEU A 432 9.74 -15.96 -18.60
N LEU A 433 9.43 -15.61 -17.34
CA LEU A 433 9.92 -14.38 -16.69
C LEU A 433 11.46 -14.43 -16.53
N GLU A 434 12.04 -15.59 -16.18
CA GLU A 434 13.48 -15.80 -16.17
C GLU A 434 14.09 -15.64 -17.57
N ASP A 435 13.48 -16.22 -18.61
CA ASP A 435 13.95 -16.16 -19.99
C ASP A 435 13.97 -14.74 -20.59
N VAL A 436 13.07 -13.86 -20.12
CA VAL A 436 12.97 -12.46 -20.58
C VAL A 436 13.76 -11.49 -19.71
N HIS A 437 14.21 -11.89 -18.54
CA HIS A 437 14.90 -11.02 -17.60
C HIS A 437 16.11 -10.33 -18.25
N GLY A 438 16.24 -9.00 -18.06
CA GLY A 438 17.32 -8.19 -18.62
C GLY A 438 17.22 -7.92 -20.12
N LYS A 439 16.14 -8.34 -20.80
CA LYS A 439 15.89 -8.04 -22.21
C LYS A 439 14.99 -6.82 -22.39
N GLY A 440 15.02 -6.20 -23.55
CA GLY A 440 14.25 -4.98 -23.83
C GLY A 440 12.73 -5.14 -23.67
N GLU A 441 12.20 -6.33 -23.95
CA GLU A 441 10.78 -6.68 -23.81
C GLU A 441 10.36 -7.12 -22.42
N SER A 442 11.28 -7.27 -21.44
CA SER A 442 11.04 -7.78 -20.08
C SER A 442 9.87 -7.07 -19.40
N ASN A 443 9.94 -5.76 -19.29
CA ASN A 443 8.92 -4.94 -18.60
C ASN A 443 7.52 -5.09 -19.23
N MET A 444 7.44 -5.16 -20.56
CA MET A 444 6.17 -5.38 -21.25
C MET A 444 5.59 -6.76 -20.93
N ILE A 445 6.41 -7.81 -21.02
CA ILE A 445 5.97 -9.19 -20.78
C ILE A 445 5.58 -9.38 -19.32
N GLU A 446 6.36 -8.87 -18.38
CA GLU A 446 6.03 -8.86 -16.95
C GLU A 446 4.71 -8.14 -16.65
N THR A 447 4.52 -6.96 -17.24
CA THR A 447 3.27 -6.19 -17.11
C THR A 447 2.06 -6.98 -17.62
N LEU A 448 2.17 -7.63 -18.77
CA LEU A 448 1.10 -8.45 -19.34
C LEU A 448 0.83 -9.70 -18.51
N ALA A 449 1.89 -10.34 -17.98
CA ALA A 449 1.76 -11.47 -17.08
C ALA A 449 1.01 -11.09 -15.80
N VAL A 450 1.39 -9.98 -15.14
CA VAL A 450 0.67 -9.47 -13.95
C VAL A 450 -0.77 -9.13 -14.25
N ARG A 451 -1.06 -8.48 -15.40
CA ARG A 451 -2.43 -8.15 -15.81
C ARG A 451 -3.30 -9.37 -16.13
N SER A 452 -2.68 -10.53 -16.35
CA SER A 452 -3.41 -11.79 -16.53
C SER A 452 -3.75 -12.48 -15.20
N MET A 453 -3.12 -12.08 -14.09
CA MET A 453 -3.44 -12.56 -12.76
C MET A 453 -4.74 -11.93 -12.24
N SER A 454 -5.47 -12.69 -11.44
CA SER A 454 -6.64 -12.18 -10.71
C SER A 454 -6.20 -11.26 -9.58
N LYS A 455 -6.92 -10.17 -9.38
CA LYS A 455 -6.69 -9.27 -8.24
C LYS A 455 -7.01 -10.00 -6.93
N ALA A 456 -6.30 -9.64 -5.87
CA ALA A 456 -6.63 -10.10 -4.53
C ALA A 456 -8.02 -9.61 -4.11
N VAL A 457 -8.75 -10.47 -3.40
CA VAL A 457 -10.02 -10.12 -2.77
C VAL A 457 -10.01 -10.59 -1.31
N TYR A 458 -10.70 -9.86 -0.44
CA TYR A 458 -10.94 -10.28 0.92
C TYR A 458 -12.21 -11.13 0.99
N THR A 459 -12.13 -12.27 1.64
CA THR A 459 -13.25 -13.20 1.80
C THR A 459 -13.13 -14.02 3.08
N THR A 460 -14.24 -14.49 3.60
CA THR A 460 -14.28 -15.46 4.70
C THR A 460 -14.16 -16.91 4.24
N GLN A 461 -14.11 -17.15 2.93
CA GLN A 461 -13.95 -18.49 2.36
C GLN A 461 -12.49 -18.86 2.24
N ASN A 462 -12.06 -19.92 2.92
CA ASN A 462 -10.72 -20.46 2.83
C ASN A 462 -10.54 -21.25 1.53
N ILE A 463 -9.94 -20.67 0.51
CA ILE A 463 -9.60 -21.35 -0.75
C ILE A 463 -8.16 -21.88 -0.76
N GLY A 464 -7.42 -21.76 0.36
CA GLY A 464 -6.05 -22.25 0.52
C GLY A 464 -4.98 -21.39 -0.15
N HIS A 465 -5.29 -20.17 -0.49
CA HIS A 465 -4.34 -19.14 -0.95
C HIS A 465 -4.29 -18.01 0.07
N TYR A 466 -3.14 -17.82 0.67
CA TYR A 466 -2.82 -16.72 1.59
C TYR A 466 -1.69 -15.93 0.94
N GLY A 467 -2.02 -14.87 0.24
CA GLY A 467 -1.02 -14.18 -0.56
C GLY A 467 -0.90 -12.73 -0.24
#